data_265c6bfce2f6d1dad0ea203d14cdb4da
#
_entry.id   265c6bfce2f6d1dad0ea203d14cdb4da
#
_cell.length_a   1.000
_cell.length_b   1.000
_cell.length_c   1.000
_cell.angle_alpha   90.00
_cell.angle_beta   90.00
_cell.angle_gamma   90.00
#
_symmetry.space_group_name_H-M   'P 1'
#
loop_
_entity.id
_entity.type
_entity.pdbx_description
1 polymer ?
#
loop_
_entity_poly.entity_id
_entity_poly.type
_entity_poly.pdbx_seq_one_letter_code
_entity_poly.pdbx_strand_id
1 'polypeptide(L)'
;YLQRLVDVIVANPPFGGAEDDAVKQNFPAEFRTSETADLFLVLMMYLLKDKGRCGVVLPDGFMFGDGVKATIKKRMLDEFGLHTTIRLPQVFKPYASVNTNLLFFQKGVPSRGVWFYRLDYPEGVKSFTKTRPMLDKHFDLVREWWADKQPIVVEGKDKARFFTVDELVALNYDFDKCCPFPHEEE
;
A
#
# COMPACT_ATOMS: atom_id res chain seq x y z
N TYR A 1 -23.01 12.67 -16.43
CA TYR A 1 -22.76 12.52 -14.97
C TYR A 1 -21.63 13.44 -14.59
N LEU A 2 -21.88 14.43 -13.72
CA LEU A 2 -20.85 15.28 -13.13
C LEU A 2 -19.99 14.42 -12.23
N GLN A 3 -18.77 14.14 -12.67
CA GLN A 3 -17.77 13.43 -11.87
C GLN A 3 -17.37 14.33 -10.70
N ARG A 4 -17.78 13.94 -9.49
CA ARG A 4 -17.31 14.63 -8.29
C ARG A 4 -15.90 14.10 -7.96
N LEU A 5 -14.90 14.77 -8.51
CA LEU A 5 -13.52 14.51 -8.15
C LEU A 5 -13.22 15.10 -6.78
N VAL A 6 -12.31 14.45 -6.05
CA VAL A 6 -11.95 14.80 -4.66
C VAL A 6 -10.45 15.12 -4.54
N ASP A 7 -10.12 15.95 -3.57
CA ASP A 7 -8.74 16.38 -3.33
C ASP A 7 -7.95 15.37 -2.49
N VAL A 8 -8.64 14.66 -1.59
CA VAL A 8 -8.03 13.67 -0.68
C VAL A 8 -8.92 12.45 -0.55
N ILE A 9 -8.29 11.28 -0.62
CA ILE A 9 -8.93 9.99 -0.28
C ILE A 9 -8.13 9.34 0.84
N VAL A 10 -8.82 8.92 1.90
CA VAL A 10 -8.31 8.03 2.93
C VAL A 10 -9.27 6.85 3.01
N ALA A 11 -8.80 5.65 2.73
CA ALA A 11 -9.68 4.51 2.58
C ALA A 11 -9.09 3.21 3.14
N ASN A 12 -10.00 2.38 3.66
CA ASN A 12 -9.75 0.99 4.02
C ASN A 12 -10.79 0.14 3.27
N PRO A 13 -10.55 -0.20 2.00
CA PRO A 13 -11.48 -1.00 1.21
C PRO A 13 -11.54 -2.45 1.71
N PRO A 14 -12.56 -3.23 1.30
CA PRO A 14 -12.60 -4.66 1.58
C PRO A 14 -11.34 -5.36 1.07
N PHE A 15 -10.76 -6.25 1.90
CA PHE A 15 -9.49 -6.95 1.56
C PHE A 15 -9.69 -8.19 0.69
N GLY A 16 -10.90 -8.70 0.60
CA GLY A 16 -11.24 -9.87 -0.18
C GLY A 16 -12.61 -9.70 -0.82
N GLY A 17 -12.92 -10.63 -1.69
CA GLY A 17 -14.14 -10.66 -2.46
C GLY A 17 -13.84 -10.74 -3.94
N ALA A 18 -14.83 -11.20 -4.69
CA ALA A 18 -14.78 -11.25 -6.14
C ALA A 18 -15.98 -10.51 -6.70
N GLU A 19 -15.72 -9.63 -7.65
CA GLU A 19 -16.77 -8.86 -8.33
C GLU A 19 -17.27 -9.57 -9.56
N ASP A 20 -18.56 -9.41 -9.83
CA ASP A 20 -19.23 -9.95 -11.01
C ASP A 20 -18.70 -9.31 -12.30
N ASP A 21 -18.89 -10.03 -13.42
CA ASP A 21 -18.47 -9.55 -14.73
C ASP A 21 -19.10 -8.21 -15.13
N ALA A 22 -20.34 -7.97 -14.72
CA ALA A 22 -21.02 -6.70 -14.96
C ALA A 22 -20.32 -5.51 -14.28
N VAL A 23 -19.76 -5.73 -13.09
CA VAL A 23 -18.97 -4.69 -12.38
C VAL A 23 -17.64 -4.48 -13.08
N LYS A 24 -16.93 -5.56 -13.40
CA LYS A 24 -15.62 -5.49 -14.07
C LYS A 24 -15.66 -4.76 -15.41
N GLN A 25 -16.75 -4.89 -16.17
CA GLN A 25 -16.93 -4.22 -17.46
C GLN A 25 -16.98 -2.69 -17.37
N ASN A 26 -17.25 -2.11 -16.18
CA ASN A 26 -17.21 -0.67 -15.95
C ASN A 26 -15.78 -0.11 -15.87
N PHE A 27 -14.78 -0.97 -15.80
CA PHE A 27 -13.37 -0.57 -15.71
C PHE A 27 -12.66 -0.70 -17.08
N PRO A 28 -11.62 0.08 -17.33
CA PRO A 28 -10.76 -0.08 -18.51
C PRO A 28 -10.26 -1.52 -18.63
N ALA A 29 -10.15 -2.03 -19.86
CA ALA A 29 -9.83 -3.43 -20.11
C ALA A 29 -8.52 -3.88 -19.42
N GLU A 30 -7.53 -3.00 -19.35
CA GLU A 30 -6.22 -3.24 -18.74
C GLU A 30 -6.27 -3.42 -17.20
N PHE A 31 -7.34 -2.95 -16.56
CA PHE A 31 -7.54 -3.02 -15.10
C PHE A 31 -8.65 -4.00 -14.68
N ARG A 32 -9.17 -4.77 -15.60
CA ARG A 32 -10.24 -5.73 -15.28
C ARG A 32 -9.70 -6.91 -14.51
N THR A 33 -10.16 -7.03 -13.28
CA THR A 33 -9.88 -8.13 -12.37
C THR A 33 -11.16 -8.47 -11.60
N SER A 34 -11.23 -9.65 -11.01
CA SER A 34 -12.30 -10.00 -10.08
C SER A 34 -11.99 -9.53 -8.64
N GLU A 35 -10.79 -9.12 -8.37
CA GLU A 35 -10.37 -8.74 -7.00
C GLU A 35 -10.93 -7.40 -6.58
N THR A 36 -11.80 -7.40 -5.58
CA THR A 36 -12.48 -6.20 -5.07
C THR A 36 -11.50 -5.11 -4.64
N ALA A 37 -10.44 -5.45 -3.91
CA ALA A 37 -9.46 -4.47 -3.44
C ALA A 37 -8.75 -3.72 -4.58
N ASP A 38 -8.40 -4.43 -5.65
CA ASP A 38 -7.75 -3.86 -6.83
C ASP A 38 -8.68 -2.91 -7.58
N LEU A 39 -9.95 -3.29 -7.75
CA LEU A 39 -10.95 -2.43 -8.41
C LEU A 39 -11.26 -1.17 -7.57
N PHE A 40 -11.31 -1.28 -6.23
CA PHE A 40 -11.42 -0.11 -5.36
C PHE A 40 -10.25 0.84 -5.53
N LEU A 41 -9.02 0.33 -5.63
CA LEU A 41 -7.85 1.17 -5.88
C LEU A 41 -7.95 1.91 -7.22
N VAL A 42 -8.31 1.21 -8.29
CA VAL A 42 -8.51 1.84 -9.62
C VAL A 42 -9.59 2.91 -9.56
N LEU A 43 -10.71 2.64 -8.86
CA LEU A 43 -11.76 3.63 -8.66
C LEU A 43 -11.26 4.88 -7.92
N MET A 44 -10.47 4.71 -6.84
CA MET A 44 -9.87 5.82 -6.11
C MET A 44 -8.93 6.65 -6.99
N MET A 45 -8.09 5.99 -7.80
CA MET A 45 -7.23 6.67 -8.78
C MET A 45 -8.04 7.52 -9.76
N TYR A 46 -9.19 7.02 -10.20
CA TYR A 46 -10.11 7.74 -11.09
C TYR A 46 -10.77 8.94 -10.41
N LEU A 47 -11.19 8.80 -9.15
CA LEU A 47 -11.92 9.84 -8.41
C LEU A 47 -11.03 10.99 -7.94
N LEU A 48 -9.71 10.81 -7.87
CA LEU A 48 -8.79 11.89 -7.50
C LEU A 48 -8.72 12.96 -8.55
N LYS A 49 -8.76 14.22 -8.11
CA LYS A 49 -8.36 15.38 -8.93
C LYS A 49 -6.86 15.32 -9.22
N ASP A 50 -6.44 16.08 -10.22
CA ASP A 50 -5.03 16.38 -10.42
C ASP A 50 -4.44 17.00 -9.13
N LYS A 51 -3.22 16.56 -8.74
CA LYS A 51 -2.57 16.86 -7.46
C LYS A 51 -3.30 16.33 -6.20
N GLY A 52 -4.41 15.61 -6.36
CA GLY A 52 -5.09 14.94 -5.27
C GLY A 52 -4.22 13.83 -4.66
N ARG A 53 -4.39 13.60 -3.36
CA ARG A 53 -3.59 12.65 -2.57
C ARG A 53 -4.44 11.50 -2.06
N CYS A 54 -3.83 10.33 -1.99
CA CYS A 54 -4.49 9.14 -1.43
C CYS A 54 -3.60 8.45 -0.40
N GLY A 55 -4.24 8.02 0.69
CA GLY A 55 -3.71 7.02 1.62
C GLY A 55 -4.68 5.85 1.69
N VAL A 56 -4.23 4.65 1.36
CA VAL A 56 -5.09 3.47 1.28
C VAL A 56 -4.45 2.27 1.97
N VAL A 57 -5.29 1.46 2.64
CA VAL A 57 -4.90 0.16 3.21
C VAL A 57 -5.16 -0.93 2.18
N LEU A 58 -4.16 -1.70 1.82
CA LEU A 58 -4.28 -2.82 0.88
C LEU A 58 -3.69 -4.11 1.45
N PRO A 59 -4.26 -5.29 1.12
CA PRO A 59 -3.73 -6.57 1.56
C PRO A 59 -2.41 -6.92 0.85
N ASP A 60 -1.62 -7.80 1.44
CA ASP A 60 -0.35 -8.28 0.87
C ASP A 60 -0.51 -8.84 -0.55
N GLY A 61 -1.66 -9.43 -0.86
CA GLY A 61 -1.93 -9.95 -2.21
C GLY A 61 -1.77 -8.92 -3.32
N PHE A 62 -1.97 -7.62 -3.03
CA PHE A 62 -1.72 -6.54 -3.99
C PHE A 62 -0.23 -6.32 -4.25
N MET A 63 0.64 -6.65 -3.32
CA MET A 63 2.07 -6.36 -3.41
C MET A 63 2.81 -7.21 -4.45
N PHE A 64 2.28 -8.38 -4.81
CA PHE A 64 2.89 -9.27 -5.81
C PHE A 64 2.92 -8.68 -7.21
N GLY A 65 3.89 -9.10 -8.05
CA GLY A 65 4.27 -8.49 -9.32
C GLY A 65 3.66 -9.14 -10.56
N ASP A 66 2.40 -9.59 -10.54
CA ASP A 66 1.81 -10.29 -11.68
C ASP A 66 0.52 -9.64 -12.21
N GLY A 67 0.18 -9.95 -13.45
CA GLY A 67 -1.10 -9.64 -14.09
C GLY A 67 -1.53 -8.18 -13.96
N VAL A 68 -2.80 -7.99 -13.62
CA VAL A 68 -3.42 -6.66 -13.48
C VAL A 68 -2.75 -5.84 -12.36
N LYS A 69 -2.27 -6.49 -11.30
CA LYS A 69 -1.59 -5.82 -10.19
C LYS A 69 -0.31 -5.11 -10.64
N ALA A 70 0.49 -5.75 -11.50
CA ALA A 70 1.67 -5.13 -12.11
C ALA A 70 1.28 -3.93 -12.97
N THR A 71 0.21 -4.04 -13.75
CA THR A 71 -0.32 -2.95 -14.59
C THR A 71 -0.77 -1.76 -13.75
N ILE A 72 -1.50 -2.00 -12.66
CA ILE A 72 -1.94 -0.93 -11.74
C ILE A 72 -0.71 -0.24 -11.11
N LYS A 73 0.25 -1.00 -10.60
CA LYS A 73 1.46 -0.45 -9.97
C LYS A 73 2.32 0.34 -10.96
N LYS A 74 2.44 -0.14 -12.19
CA LYS A 74 3.08 0.62 -13.27
C LYS A 74 2.40 1.98 -13.46
N ARG A 75 1.08 2.00 -13.57
CA ARG A 75 0.30 3.26 -13.71
C ARG A 75 0.48 4.17 -12.49
N MET A 76 0.53 3.60 -11.28
CA MET A 76 0.80 4.36 -10.06
C MET A 76 2.17 5.03 -10.09
N LEU A 77 3.19 4.36 -10.60
CA LEU A 77 4.53 4.93 -10.73
C LEU A 77 4.59 5.99 -11.84
N ASP A 78 3.92 5.77 -12.95
CA ASP A 78 3.99 6.67 -14.11
C ASP A 78 3.21 7.99 -13.89
N GLU A 79 2.04 7.94 -13.24
CA GLU A 79 1.10 9.06 -13.22
C GLU A 79 0.57 9.44 -11.84
N PHE A 80 0.72 8.58 -10.84
CA PHE A 80 0.14 8.78 -9.51
C PHE A 80 1.18 8.93 -8.41
N GLY A 81 2.43 9.22 -8.74
CA GLY A 81 3.46 9.58 -7.78
C GLY A 81 3.46 8.74 -6.50
N LEU A 82 3.32 7.41 -6.61
CA LEU A 82 3.47 6.53 -5.46
C LEU A 82 4.84 6.78 -4.82
N HIS A 83 4.87 7.10 -3.55
CA HIS A 83 6.10 7.53 -2.89
C HIS A 83 6.42 6.81 -1.60
N THR A 84 5.43 6.18 -0.95
CA THR A 84 5.65 5.52 0.35
C THR A 84 4.70 4.35 0.52
N THR A 85 5.26 3.23 0.94
CA THR A 85 4.53 2.05 1.38
C THR A 85 4.97 1.69 2.79
N ILE A 86 4.01 1.46 3.69
CA ILE A 86 4.28 1.05 5.07
C ILE A 86 3.64 -0.31 5.28
N ARG A 87 4.46 -1.34 5.53
CA ARG A 87 3.96 -2.66 5.93
C ARG A 87 3.56 -2.61 7.39
N LEU A 88 2.31 -3.00 7.66
CA LEU A 88 1.77 -3.08 9.01
C LEU A 88 1.99 -4.49 9.60
N PRO A 89 2.16 -4.61 10.93
CA PRO A 89 2.01 -5.88 11.60
C PRO A 89 0.56 -6.36 11.48
N GLN A 90 0.25 -7.60 11.89
CA GLN A 90 -1.11 -8.15 11.77
C GLN A 90 -2.10 -7.44 12.71
N VAL A 91 -2.57 -6.27 12.28
CA VAL A 91 -3.43 -5.37 13.08
C VAL A 91 -4.91 -5.74 13.04
N PHE A 92 -5.32 -6.58 12.09
CA PHE A 92 -6.73 -6.95 11.89
C PHE A 92 -7.13 -8.26 12.58
N LYS A 93 -6.22 -8.92 13.31
CA LYS A 93 -6.57 -10.07 14.15
C LYS A 93 -7.54 -9.65 15.27
N PRO A 94 -8.56 -10.49 15.60
CA PRO A 94 -8.85 -11.82 15.06
C PRO A 94 -9.76 -11.81 13.82
N TYR A 95 -10.11 -10.65 13.26
CA TYR A 95 -11.09 -10.54 12.16
C TYR A 95 -10.52 -11.01 10.82
N ALA A 96 -9.26 -10.73 10.55
CA ALA A 96 -8.55 -11.16 9.36
C ALA A 96 -7.09 -11.48 9.71
N SER A 97 -6.61 -12.63 9.24
CA SER A 97 -5.19 -13.04 9.37
C SER A 97 -4.40 -12.65 8.12
N VAL A 98 -4.59 -11.42 7.65
CA VAL A 98 -3.93 -10.88 6.47
C VAL A 98 -2.99 -9.76 6.88
N ASN A 99 -1.78 -9.78 6.35
CA ASN A 99 -0.89 -8.64 6.44
C ASN A 99 -1.39 -7.54 5.51
N THR A 100 -1.21 -6.31 5.91
CA THR A 100 -1.69 -5.14 5.16
C THR A 100 -0.59 -4.10 5.02
N ASN A 101 -0.75 -3.27 4.00
CA ASN A 101 0.17 -2.21 3.67
C ASN A 101 -0.59 -0.91 3.50
N LEU A 102 0.00 0.19 3.97
CA LEU A 102 -0.45 1.54 3.67
C LEU A 102 0.30 2.03 2.45
N LEU A 103 -0.42 2.46 1.42
CA LEU A 103 0.15 3.08 0.22
C LEU A 103 -0.23 4.55 0.18
N PHE A 104 0.75 5.40 -0.16
CA PHE A 104 0.56 6.85 -0.26
C PHE A 104 1.03 7.35 -1.62
N PHE A 105 0.13 8.06 -2.32
CA PHE A 105 0.38 8.56 -3.67
C PHE A 105 -0.31 9.89 -3.96
N GLN A 106 0.15 10.57 -5.00
CA GLN A 106 -0.38 11.84 -5.46
C GLN A 106 -0.55 11.83 -6.99
N LYS A 107 -1.78 12.06 -7.47
CA LYS A 107 -2.09 12.08 -8.90
C LYS A 107 -1.43 13.23 -9.64
N GLY A 108 -1.02 12.97 -10.89
CA GLY A 108 -0.53 13.99 -11.81
C GLY A 108 0.97 14.23 -11.75
N VAL A 109 1.73 13.40 -11.03
CA VAL A 109 3.19 13.41 -11.00
C VAL A 109 3.74 12.01 -11.14
N PRO A 110 4.86 11.80 -11.86
CA PRO A 110 5.53 10.50 -11.85
C PRO A 110 6.25 10.26 -10.52
N SER A 111 6.39 8.99 -10.15
CA SER A 111 7.22 8.59 -9.02
C SER A 111 8.70 8.79 -9.32
N ARG A 112 9.47 9.21 -8.33
CA ARG A 112 10.93 9.20 -8.37
C ARG A 112 11.50 7.88 -7.85
N GLY A 113 10.69 7.15 -7.09
CA GLY A 113 10.94 5.92 -6.40
C GLY A 113 10.02 5.82 -5.21
N VAL A 114 10.09 4.70 -4.50
CA VAL A 114 9.17 4.39 -3.40
C VAL A 114 9.96 4.02 -2.16
N TRP A 115 9.58 4.60 -1.04
CA TRP A 115 10.03 4.20 0.27
C TRP A 115 9.19 3.02 0.76
N PHE A 116 9.86 1.99 1.22
CA PHE A 116 9.25 0.84 1.92
C PHE A 116 9.68 0.88 3.38
N TYR A 117 8.71 0.94 4.29
CA TYR A 117 8.91 0.99 5.73
C TYR A 117 8.18 -0.17 6.41
N ARG A 118 8.80 -0.80 7.40
CA ARG A 118 8.15 -1.81 8.24
C ARG A 118 7.79 -1.20 9.59
N LEU A 119 6.52 -1.25 9.93
CA LEU A 119 6.04 -0.93 11.27
C LEU A 119 6.03 -2.21 12.11
N ASP A 120 6.84 -2.23 13.16
CA ASP A 120 6.93 -3.38 14.06
C ASP A 120 5.89 -3.30 15.18
N TYR A 121 5.67 -4.42 15.87
CA TYR A 121 4.95 -4.39 17.14
C TYR A 121 5.74 -3.58 18.17
N PRO A 122 5.08 -2.92 19.11
CA PRO A 122 5.76 -2.30 20.25
C PRO A 122 6.53 -3.35 21.05
N GLU A 123 7.58 -2.92 21.73
CA GLU A 123 8.39 -3.79 22.58
C GLU A 123 7.49 -4.58 23.56
N GLY A 124 7.73 -5.89 23.67
CA GLY A 124 6.96 -6.81 24.51
C GLY A 124 5.54 -7.12 24.01
N VAL A 125 5.14 -6.63 22.82
CA VAL A 125 3.83 -6.91 22.22
C VAL A 125 4.00 -7.88 21.07
N LYS A 126 3.47 -9.09 21.20
CA LYS A 126 3.50 -10.13 20.14
C LYS A 126 2.33 -10.05 19.16
N SER A 127 1.21 -9.46 19.58
CA SER A 127 0.03 -9.26 18.73
C SER A 127 -0.88 -8.17 19.28
N PHE A 128 -1.60 -7.49 18.39
CA PHE A 128 -2.74 -6.66 18.76
C PHE A 128 -3.97 -7.53 18.99
N THR A 129 -4.83 -7.14 19.93
CA THR A 129 -6.06 -7.85 20.29
C THR A 129 -7.18 -6.85 20.54
N LYS A 130 -8.42 -7.32 20.74
CA LYS A 130 -9.55 -6.44 21.13
C LYS A 130 -9.28 -5.64 22.41
N THR A 131 -8.60 -6.24 23.38
CA THR A 131 -8.26 -5.60 24.66
C THR A 131 -6.95 -4.82 24.63
N ARG A 132 -6.14 -5.03 23.62
CA ARG A 132 -4.89 -4.31 23.34
C ARG A 132 -4.84 -3.95 21.85
N PRO A 133 -5.66 -2.99 21.41
CA PRO A 133 -5.71 -2.59 20.00
C PRO A 133 -4.47 -1.77 19.61
N MET A 134 -4.24 -1.66 18.31
CA MET A 134 -3.33 -0.67 17.79
C MET A 134 -3.87 0.74 18.12
N LEU A 135 -2.99 1.61 18.60
CA LEU A 135 -3.31 2.98 18.97
C LEU A 135 -2.51 3.96 18.11
N ASP A 136 -2.98 5.20 18.05
CA ASP A 136 -2.35 6.30 17.28
C ASP A 136 -0.86 6.49 17.61
N LYS A 137 -0.49 6.41 18.90
CA LYS A 137 0.90 6.51 19.36
C LYS A 137 1.87 5.48 18.75
N HIS A 138 1.37 4.36 18.25
CA HIS A 138 2.23 3.35 17.61
C HIS A 138 2.77 3.82 16.26
N PHE A 139 2.26 4.92 15.72
CA PHE A 139 2.76 5.57 14.51
C PHE A 139 3.78 6.69 14.78
N ASP A 140 4.12 7.00 16.03
CA ASP A 140 4.99 8.14 16.35
C ASP A 140 6.36 8.03 15.66
N LEU A 141 6.99 6.85 15.70
CA LEU A 141 8.26 6.61 14.99
C LEU A 141 8.12 6.76 13.46
N VAL A 142 6.98 6.36 12.90
CA VAL A 142 6.70 6.56 11.47
C VAL A 142 6.56 8.05 11.16
N ARG A 143 5.88 8.82 12.03
CA ARG A 143 5.71 10.28 11.85
C ARG A 143 7.04 11.01 11.91
N GLU A 144 7.90 10.65 12.86
CA GLU A 144 9.25 11.19 12.96
C GLU A 144 10.07 10.89 11.70
N TRP A 145 10.08 9.63 11.27
CA TRP A 145 10.73 9.22 10.03
C TRP A 145 10.15 9.91 8.79
N TRP A 146 8.83 10.15 8.75
CA TRP A 146 8.16 10.75 7.60
C TRP A 146 8.63 12.17 7.31
N ALA A 147 9.03 12.91 8.32
CA ALA A 147 9.51 14.29 8.22
C ALA A 147 10.86 14.38 7.47
N ASP A 148 11.73 13.38 7.68
CA ASP A 148 13.03 13.25 7.00
C ASP A 148 13.32 11.78 6.74
N LYS A 149 12.80 11.26 5.62
CA LYS A 149 12.90 9.85 5.27
C LYS A 149 14.35 9.45 4.99
N GLN A 150 14.90 8.59 5.84
CA GLN A 150 16.23 8.02 5.70
C GLN A 150 16.14 6.48 5.73
N PRO A 151 17.11 5.78 5.13
CA PRO A 151 17.24 4.34 5.30
C PRO A 151 17.43 3.99 6.77
N ILE A 152 16.76 2.93 7.22
CA ILE A 152 16.91 2.39 8.58
C ILE A 152 17.25 0.92 8.48
N VAL A 153 18.32 0.52 9.17
CA VAL A 153 18.73 -0.89 9.31
C VAL A 153 18.68 -1.25 10.80
N VAL A 154 18.03 -2.36 11.11
CA VAL A 154 17.95 -2.92 12.48
C VAL A 154 18.43 -4.36 12.41
N GLU A 155 19.46 -4.68 13.20
CA GLU A 155 20.06 -6.03 13.26
C GLU A 155 20.45 -6.59 11.88
N GLY A 156 21.00 -5.72 11.02
CA GLY A 156 21.45 -6.08 9.68
C GLY A 156 20.33 -6.26 8.64
N LYS A 157 19.07 -5.99 9.00
CA LYS A 157 17.91 -6.05 8.09
C LYS A 157 17.33 -4.67 7.87
N ASP A 158 16.88 -4.41 6.64
CA ASP A 158 16.21 -3.16 6.29
C ASP A 158 14.90 -3.03 7.10
N LYS A 159 14.71 -1.89 7.76
CA LYS A 159 13.43 -1.45 8.32
C LYS A 159 12.79 -0.37 7.45
N ALA A 160 13.60 0.48 6.84
CA ALA A 160 13.18 1.45 5.84
C ALA A 160 14.21 1.51 4.72
N ARG A 161 13.74 1.38 3.47
CA ARG A 161 14.59 1.43 2.28
C ARG A 161 13.88 2.14 1.14
N PHE A 162 14.65 2.90 0.36
CA PHE A 162 14.19 3.52 -0.88
C PHE A 162 14.56 2.65 -2.07
N PHE A 163 13.61 2.47 -2.98
CA PHE A 163 13.81 1.83 -4.28
C PHE A 163 13.52 2.82 -5.38
N THR A 164 14.42 2.94 -6.33
CA THR A 164 14.21 3.73 -7.54
C THR A 164 13.16 3.08 -8.43
N VAL A 165 12.60 3.85 -9.36
CA VAL A 165 11.64 3.29 -10.34
C VAL A 165 12.28 2.18 -11.17
N ASP A 166 13.54 2.33 -11.57
CA ASP A 166 14.26 1.31 -12.37
C ASP A 166 14.42 -0.01 -11.59
N GLU A 167 14.71 0.04 -10.29
CA GLU A 167 14.76 -1.16 -9.45
C GLU A 167 13.37 -1.83 -9.35
N LEU A 168 12.30 -1.05 -9.22
CA LEU A 168 10.93 -1.58 -9.18
C LEU A 168 10.51 -2.21 -10.51
N VAL A 169 10.89 -1.63 -11.64
CA VAL A 169 10.67 -2.19 -12.98
C VAL A 169 11.45 -3.49 -13.13
N ALA A 170 12.72 -3.54 -12.71
CA ALA A 170 13.56 -4.74 -12.77
C ALA A 170 12.98 -5.89 -11.93
N LEU A 171 12.23 -5.59 -10.87
CA LEU A 171 11.49 -6.57 -10.05
C LEU A 171 10.10 -6.91 -10.63
N ASN A 172 9.78 -6.44 -11.85
CA ASN A 172 8.46 -6.60 -12.47
C ASN A 172 7.31 -6.09 -11.57
N TYR A 173 7.53 -4.96 -10.90
CA TYR A 173 6.56 -4.35 -9.97
C TYR A 173 6.16 -5.25 -8.79
N ASP A 174 6.99 -6.23 -8.44
CA ASP A 174 6.81 -7.07 -7.27
C ASP A 174 7.26 -6.32 -6.01
N PHE A 175 6.32 -5.58 -5.41
CA PHE A 175 6.56 -4.77 -4.23
C PHE A 175 6.74 -5.62 -2.95
N ASP A 176 6.32 -6.87 -2.97
CA ASP A 176 6.55 -7.76 -1.83
C ASP A 176 8.04 -8.00 -1.60
N LYS A 177 8.81 -8.11 -2.68
CA LYS A 177 10.28 -8.20 -2.62
C LYS A 177 10.98 -6.95 -2.08
N CYS A 178 10.28 -5.81 -2.10
CA CYS A 178 10.78 -4.55 -1.56
C CYS A 178 10.37 -4.33 -0.09
N CYS A 179 9.32 -5.01 0.37
CA CYS A 179 8.83 -4.85 1.72
C CYS A 179 9.83 -5.44 2.72
N PRO A 180 10.26 -4.68 3.73
CA PRO A 180 11.09 -5.22 4.80
C PRO A 180 10.35 -6.35 5.50
N PHE A 181 10.96 -7.52 5.60
CA PHE A 181 10.36 -8.66 6.29
C PHE A 181 10.35 -8.42 7.80
N PRO A 182 9.31 -8.87 8.54
CA PRO A 182 9.37 -8.92 9.98
C PRO A 182 10.54 -9.80 10.41
N HIS A 183 11.10 -9.53 11.60
CA HIS A 183 12.02 -10.49 12.20
C HIS A 183 11.28 -11.82 12.31
N GLU A 184 11.90 -12.91 11.84
CA GLU A 184 11.42 -14.24 12.14
C GLU A 184 11.50 -14.38 13.67
N GLU A 185 10.36 -14.63 14.30
CA GLU A 185 10.34 -15.02 15.70
C GLU A 185 11.00 -16.43 15.76
N GLU A 186 12.17 -16.53 16.38
CA GLU A 186 12.74 -17.81 16.80
C GLU A 186 11.85 -18.52 17.81
#